data_d2a4f74363fff2cf01dfce7e61dc76fb
#
_entry.id   d2a4f74363fff2cf01dfce7e61dc76fb
#
_cell.length_a   1.000
_cell.length_b   1.000
_cell.length_c   1.000
_cell.angle_alpha   90.00
_cell.angle_beta   90.00
_cell.angle_gamma   90.00
#
_symmetry.space_group_name_H-M   'P 1'
#
loop_
_entity.id
_entity.type
_entity.pdbx_description
1 polymer ?
#
loop_
_entity_poly.entity_id
_entity_poly.type
_entity_poly.pdbx_seq_one_letter_code
_entity_poly.pdbx_strand_id
1 'polypeptide(L)'
;MVHNIFLQNQFNLKNLLQIYVKKKILKKWTGKHIFLNRLKKENKNHVKIIGCKGNNDISKHLIKNINCNFQSELEKIKYIKNKWKLDFKNNQTKYYDKLILTCPFPQLKKLSKKFIKDPFIEQKIKMDANITVMIEIKKTNNIVSSYLFNDKILGWAAKENSKKRFKNNNDLWTLQSTNLWANKKINKNRENKEKNSKILIDRFFKLTGIKKTKILTSLNHGWKYSSNSRSLKIKSYWNNKLNLGVCADWFVGPRVEAGWISANDLYKKINK
;
A
#
# COMPACT_ATOMS: atom_id res chain seq x y z
N MET A 1 -18.97 19.11 0.96
CA MET A 1 -18.48 19.12 -0.46
C MET A 1 -17.84 17.80 -0.91
N VAL A 2 -17.40 16.94 -0.01
CA VAL A 2 -17.03 15.53 -0.32
C VAL A 2 -18.29 14.70 -0.68
N HIS A 3 -19.44 15.10 -0.20
CA HIS A 3 -20.74 14.45 -0.45
C HIS A 3 -21.11 14.35 -1.94
N ASN A 4 -20.79 15.35 -2.75
CA ASN A 4 -21.20 15.38 -4.16
C ASN A 4 -20.32 14.58 -5.13
N ILE A 5 -19.14 14.10 -4.69
CA ILE A 5 -18.28 13.26 -5.55
C ILE A 5 -18.78 11.82 -5.59
N PHE A 6 -19.57 11.40 -4.61
CA PHE A 6 -20.03 10.01 -4.44
C PHE A 6 -21.51 9.79 -4.73
N LEU A 7 -22.29 10.83 -4.99
CA LEU A 7 -23.77 10.78 -5.02
C LEU A 7 -24.39 10.53 -6.40
N GLN A 8 -23.66 10.54 -7.49
CA GLN A 8 -24.24 10.25 -8.80
C GLN A 8 -23.46 9.15 -9.52
N ASN A 9 -24.13 8.00 -9.65
CA ASN A 9 -23.84 6.86 -10.53
C ASN A 9 -22.52 6.12 -10.25
N GLN A 10 -22.63 4.80 -10.06
CA GLN A 10 -21.59 3.78 -10.22
C GLN A 10 -20.23 4.32 -10.71
N PHE A 11 -19.58 5.14 -9.89
CA PHE A 11 -18.26 5.66 -10.21
C PHE A 11 -17.28 4.50 -10.14
N ASN A 12 -17.06 3.88 -11.27
CA ASN A 12 -16.03 2.88 -11.45
C ASN A 12 -14.68 3.54 -11.16
N LEU A 13 -13.82 2.91 -10.38
CA LEU A 13 -12.45 3.36 -10.10
C LEU A 13 -11.72 3.80 -11.38
N LYS A 14 -11.97 3.14 -12.50
CA LYS A 14 -11.42 3.49 -13.81
C LYS A 14 -11.75 4.93 -14.23
N ASN A 15 -12.99 5.35 -14.04
CA ASN A 15 -13.43 6.72 -14.38
C ASN A 15 -12.77 7.76 -13.46
N LEU A 16 -12.68 7.47 -12.16
CA LEU A 16 -11.98 8.32 -11.20
C LEU A 16 -10.50 8.49 -11.57
N LEU A 17 -9.82 7.39 -11.91
CA LEU A 17 -8.42 7.45 -12.33
C LEU A 17 -8.24 8.27 -13.61
N GLN A 18 -9.18 8.18 -14.58
CA GLN A 18 -9.13 9.01 -15.79
C GLN A 18 -9.29 10.50 -15.47
N ILE A 19 -10.21 10.87 -14.57
CA ILE A 19 -10.37 12.25 -14.10
C ILE A 19 -9.06 12.76 -13.47
N TYR A 20 -8.41 11.96 -12.64
CA TYR A 20 -7.15 12.35 -12.01
C TYR A 20 -5.97 12.43 -12.98
N VAL A 21 -5.99 11.64 -14.04
CA VAL A 21 -5.03 11.79 -15.13
C VAL A 21 -5.27 13.10 -15.89
N LYS A 22 -6.52 13.46 -16.21
CA LYS A 22 -6.86 14.76 -16.81
C LYS A 22 -6.46 15.93 -15.92
N LYS A 23 -6.64 15.82 -14.60
CA LYS A 23 -6.24 16.83 -13.61
C LYS A 23 -4.74 16.85 -13.30
N LYS A 24 -3.92 16.05 -13.99
CA LYS A 24 -2.45 15.94 -13.80
C LYS A 24 -2.03 15.58 -12.37
N ILE A 25 -2.91 14.91 -11.62
CA ILE A 25 -2.61 14.29 -10.31
C ILE A 25 -1.94 12.95 -10.53
N LEU A 26 -2.46 12.21 -11.50
CA LEU A 26 -1.92 10.94 -11.97
C LEU A 26 -1.40 11.06 -13.39
N LYS A 27 -0.53 10.14 -13.78
CA LYS A 27 -0.05 10.00 -15.17
C LYS A 27 0.16 8.54 -15.55
N LYS A 28 0.16 8.25 -16.84
CA LYS A 28 0.56 6.95 -17.36
C LYS A 28 2.07 6.77 -17.18
N TRP A 29 2.49 5.63 -16.67
CA TRP A 29 3.89 5.24 -16.64
C TRP A 29 4.18 4.35 -17.83
N THR A 30 4.61 5.00 -18.88
CA THR A 30 5.06 4.36 -20.13
C THR A 30 6.51 3.94 -20.00
N GLY A 31 6.87 2.83 -20.62
CA GLY A 31 8.24 2.34 -20.63
C GLY A 31 8.31 0.83 -20.80
N LYS A 32 9.52 0.29 -20.83
CA LYS A 32 9.75 -1.14 -20.99
C LYS A 32 9.58 -1.86 -19.65
N HIS A 33 8.54 -2.68 -19.55
CA HIS A 33 8.26 -3.50 -18.37
C HIS A 33 8.49 -4.97 -18.70
N ILE A 34 9.34 -5.67 -17.97
CA ILE A 34 9.76 -7.04 -18.28
C ILE A 34 9.32 -7.97 -17.16
N PHE A 35 8.74 -9.10 -17.55
CA PHE A 35 8.56 -10.25 -16.68
C PHE A 35 9.68 -11.25 -16.96
N LEU A 36 10.54 -11.48 -15.97
CA LEU A 36 11.61 -12.47 -16.05
C LEU A 36 11.08 -13.79 -15.49
N ASN A 37 10.55 -14.63 -16.36
CA ASN A 37 10.25 -16.01 -16.06
C ASN A 37 11.45 -16.90 -16.51
N ARG A 38 11.64 -18.08 -15.87
CA ARG A 38 12.71 -19.02 -16.23
C ARG A 38 12.73 -19.42 -17.70
N LEU A 39 11.61 -19.30 -18.42
CA LEU A 39 11.44 -19.79 -19.78
C LEU A 39 11.18 -18.73 -20.87
N LYS A 40 10.68 -17.53 -20.54
CA LYS A 40 10.38 -16.49 -21.55
C LYS A 40 10.43 -15.07 -20.92
N LYS A 41 11.00 -14.12 -21.67
CA LYS A 41 10.87 -12.68 -21.42
C LYS A 41 9.53 -12.25 -22.00
N GLU A 42 8.50 -12.07 -21.18
CA GLU A 42 7.24 -11.51 -21.64
C GLU A 42 7.23 -9.99 -21.49
N ASN A 43 7.03 -9.28 -22.61
CA ASN A 43 6.70 -7.87 -22.60
C ASN A 43 5.18 -7.73 -22.37
N LYS A 44 4.76 -7.44 -21.14
CA LYS A 44 3.37 -7.06 -20.89
C LYS A 44 3.24 -5.54 -20.98
N ASN A 45 2.68 -5.06 -22.10
CA ASN A 45 2.33 -3.65 -22.30
C ASN A 45 1.08 -3.27 -21.48
N HIS A 46 1.11 -3.45 -20.17
CA HIS A 46 0.04 -2.95 -19.32
C HIS A 46 0.27 -1.48 -19.01
N VAL A 47 -0.72 -0.66 -19.33
CA VAL A 47 -0.74 0.75 -18.92
C VAL A 47 -0.73 0.83 -17.39
N LYS A 48 0.35 1.32 -16.84
CA LYS A 48 0.48 1.56 -15.39
C LYS A 48 0.18 3.04 -15.12
N ILE A 49 -0.60 3.30 -14.08
CA ILE A 49 -0.93 4.66 -13.64
C ILE A 49 -0.19 4.93 -12.33
N ILE A 50 0.45 6.09 -12.26
CA ILE A 50 1.25 6.52 -11.11
C ILE A 50 0.92 7.97 -10.75
N GLY A 51 1.20 8.38 -9.53
CA GLY A 51 1.15 9.79 -9.15
C GLY A 51 2.21 10.61 -9.87
N CYS A 52 1.90 11.86 -10.18
CA CYS A 52 2.80 12.74 -10.92
C CYS A 52 4.06 13.10 -10.13
N LYS A 53 3.91 13.40 -8.84
CA LYS A 53 5.02 13.77 -7.93
C LYS A 53 5.42 12.62 -7.01
N GLY A 54 4.46 11.79 -6.55
CA GLY A 54 4.69 10.68 -5.63
C GLY A 54 3.59 9.62 -5.69
N ASN A 55 3.84 8.45 -5.13
CA ASN A 55 2.84 7.37 -5.10
C ASN A 55 1.61 7.72 -4.24
N ASN A 56 1.74 8.69 -3.35
CA ASN A 56 0.68 9.17 -2.45
C ASN A 56 -0.09 10.39 -2.98
N ASP A 57 0.10 10.81 -4.23
CA ASP A 57 -0.57 11.99 -4.77
C ASP A 57 -2.08 11.88 -4.76
N ILE A 58 -2.61 10.68 -5.09
CA ILE A 58 -4.06 10.44 -5.03
C ILE A 58 -4.59 10.59 -3.60
N SER A 59 -3.90 10.02 -2.62
CA SER A 59 -4.29 10.13 -1.21
C SER A 59 -4.21 11.57 -0.73
N LYS A 60 -3.13 12.29 -1.04
CA LYS A 60 -3.00 13.72 -0.72
C LYS A 60 -4.11 14.57 -1.33
N HIS A 61 -4.51 14.26 -2.57
CA HIS A 61 -5.61 14.95 -3.22
C HIS A 61 -6.96 14.68 -2.56
N LEU A 62 -7.22 13.41 -2.22
CA LEU A 62 -8.47 13.00 -1.58
C LEU A 62 -8.67 13.62 -0.20
N ILE A 63 -7.59 13.81 0.56
CA ILE A 63 -7.66 14.37 1.92
C ILE A 63 -7.50 15.89 1.99
N LYS A 64 -7.35 16.58 0.86
CA LYS A 64 -7.02 18.02 0.82
C LYS A 64 -7.98 18.90 1.66
N ASN A 65 -9.27 18.53 1.71
CA ASN A 65 -10.29 19.27 2.44
C ASN A 65 -10.80 18.49 3.67
N ILE A 66 -10.01 17.54 4.18
CA ILE A 66 -10.35 16.74 5.35
C ILE A 66 -9.38 17.13 6.47
N ASN A 67 -9.91 17.34 7.67
CA ASN A 67 -9.07 17.57 8.84
C ASN A 67 -8.30 16.30 9.19
N CYS A 68 -6.98 16.30 9.00
CA CYS A 68 -6.10 15.17 9.22
C CYS A 68 -5.14 15.43 10.37
N ASN A 69 -5.11 14.51 11.34
CA ASN A 69 -4.12 14.51 12.41
C ASN A 69 -3.06 13.44 12.10
N PHE A 70 -1.87 13.88 11.69
CA PHE A 70 -0.73 13.01 11.48
C PHE A 70 0.04 12.76 12.78
N GLN A 71 0.92 11.76 12.79
CA GLN A 71 1.72 11.37 13.97
C GLN A 71 0.87 11.07 15.22
N SER A 72 -0.38 10.65 15.01
CA SER A 72 -1.36 10.37 16.05
C SER A 72 -1.67 8.88 16.05
N GLU A 73 -0.79 8.07 16.66
CA GLU A 73 -0.99 6.62 16.75
C GLU A 73 -2.07 6.29 17.76
N LEU A 74 -3.18 5.69 17.30
CA LEU A 74 -4.29 5.26 18.15
C LEU A 74 -3.86 4.03 18.96
N GLU A 75 -3.98 4.13 20.29
CA GLU A 75 -3.59 3.07 21.22
C GLU A 75 -4.80 2.29 21.72
N LYS A 76 -5.88 3.00 22.07
CA LYS A 76 -7.06 2.41 22.70
C LYS A 76 -8.33 3.09 22.25
N ILE A 77 -9.41 2.30 22.16
CA ILE A 77 -10.76 2.79 21.91
C ILE A 77 -11.69 2.33 23.03
N LYS A 78 -12.66 3.18 23.37
CA LYS A 78 -13.76 2.89 24.30
C LYS A 78 -15.05 3.47 23.75
N TYR A 79 -16.18 2.84 24.03
CA TYR A 79 -17.49 3.37 23.73
C TYR A 79 -18.18 3.77 25.03
N ILE A 80 -18.43 5.07 25.24
CA ILE A 80 -18.91 5.64 26.50
C ILE A 80 -19.94 6.73 26.16
N LYS A 81 -21.13 6.66 26.79
CA LYS A 81 -22.21 7.66 26.60
C LYS A 81 -22.48 7.92 25.11
N ASN A 82 -22.64 6.86 24.34
CA ASN A 82 -22.90 6.88 22.90
C ASN A 82 -21.83 7.57 22.02
N LYS A 83 -20.61 7.73 22.53
CA LYS A 83 -19.47 8.28 21.81
C LYS A 83 -18.25 7.36 21.87
N TRP A 84 -17.44 7.41 20.83
CA TRP A 84 -16.14 6.78 20.77
C TRP A 84 -15.10 7.66 21.42
N LYS A 85 -14.53 7.21 22.53
CA LYS A 85 -13.32 7.78 23.15
C LYS A 85 -12.11 7.13 22.52
N LEU A 86 -11.22 7.94 21.94
CA LEU A 86 -9.98 7.52 21.29
C LEU A 86 -8.80 8.04 22.11
N ASP A 87 -8.00 7.14 22.66
CA ASP A 87 -6.77 7.46 23.38
C ASP A 87 -5.57 7.21 22.46
N PHE A 88 -4.71 8.22 22.28
CA PHE A 88 -3.54 8.20 21.39
C PHE A 88 -2.25 8.11 22.22
N LYS A 89 -1.18 7.55 21.62
CA LYS A 89 0.13 7.41 22.29
C LYS A 89 0.78 8.74 22.73
N ASN A 90 0.41 9.84 22.12
CA ASN A 90 0.85 11.18 22.49
C ASN A 90 0.04 11.80 23.65
N ASN A 91 -0.66 10.96 24.43
CA ASN A 91 -1.53 11.32 25.54
C ASN A 91 -2.74 12.20 25.17
N GLN A 92 -3.04 12.35 23.87
CA GLN A 92 -4.27 13.02 23.44
C GLN A 92 -5.46 12.08 23.56
N THR A 93 -6.61 12.63 23.95
CA THR A 93 -7.90 11.96 23.95
C THR A 93 -8.88 12.76 23.10
N LYS A 94 -9.64 12.07 22.23
CA LYS A 94 -10.69 12.68 21.40
C LYS A 94 -11.96 11.85 21.44
N TYR A 95 -13.11 12.52 21.21
CA TYR A 95 -14.43 11.91 21.21
C TYR A 95 -15.11 12.10 19.87
N TYR A 96 -15.77 11.05 19.38
CA TYR A 96 -16.46 11.04 18.09
C TYR A 96 -17.76 10.24 18.15
N ASP A 97 -18.76 10.65 17.36
CA ASP A 97 -20.04 9.95 17.27
C ASP A 97 -19.95 8.69 16.40
N LYS A 98 -19.11 8.70 15.39
CA LYS A 98 -18.87 7.57 14.48
C LYS A 98 -17.40 7.26 14.38
N LEU A 99 -17.05 5.97 14.30
CA LEU A 99 -15.66 5.50 14.14
C LEU A 99 -15.55 4.57 12.94
N ILE A 100 -14.64 4.89 12.02
CA ILE A 100 -14.30 4.02 10.90
C ILE A 100 -12.83 3.61 11.03
N LEU A 101 -12.57 2.30 11.12
CA LEU A 101 -11.24 1.72 11.22
C LEU A 101 -10.81 1.17 9.85
N THR A 102 -9.62 1.59 9.38
CA THR A 102 -9.06 1.19 8.07
C THR A 102 -7.68 0.55 8.19
N CYS A 103 -7.24 0.27 9.42
CA CYS A 103 -5.92 -0.28 9.69
C CYS A 103 -5.80 -1.76 9.26
N PRO A 104 -4.57 -2.29 9.15
CA PRO A 104 -4.32 -3.70 8.91
C PRO A 104 -5.01 -4.61 9.93
N PHE A 105 -5.45 -5.80 9.49
CA PHE A 105 -6.27 -6.71 10.30
C PHE A 105 -5.71 -7.03 11.70
N PRO A 106 -4.39 -7.29 11.91
CA PRO A 106 -3.88 -7.54 13.26
C PRO A 106 -4.03 -6.35 14.21
N GLN A 107 -3.91 -5.13 13.68
CA GLN A 107 -4.12 -3.89 14.44
C GLN A 107 -5.60 -3.68 14.74
N LEU A 108 -6.47 -3.91 13.74
CA LEU A 108 -7.92 -3.89 13.93
C LEU A 108 -8.33 -4.85 15.06
N LYS A 109 -7.91 -6.10 15.00
CA LYS A 109 -8.26 -7.12 15.99
C LYS A 109 -7.83 -6.69 17.40
N LYS A 110 -6.62 -6.16 17.55
CA LYS A 110 -6.13 -5.65 18.83
C LYS A 110 -7.00 -4.52 19.39
N LEU A 111 -7.42 -3.58 18.54
CA LEU A 111 -8.20 -2.40 18.96
C LEU A 111 -9.67 -2.73 19.23
N SER A 112 -10.30 -3.52 18.37
CA SER A 112 -11.76 -3.56 18.25
C SER A 112 -12.42 -4.92 18.48
N LYS A 113 -11.67 -6.00 18.76
CA LYS A 113 -12.22 -7.36 18.95
C LYS A 113 -13.44 -7.39 19.86
N LYS A 114 -13.44 -6.68 20.97
CA LYS A 114 -14.54 -6.66 21.96
C LYS A 114 -15.81 -5.94 21.47
N PHE A 115 -15.71 -5.13 20.43
CA PHE A 115 -16.84 -4.37 19.86
C PHE A 115 -17.41 -5.00 18.60
N ILE A 116 -16.67 -5.91 17.97
CA ILE A 116 -17.06 -6.57 16.73
C ILE A 116 -17.45 -8.00 17.06
N LYS A 117 -18.76 -8.29 16.96
CA LYS A 117 -19.31 -9.64 17.18
C LYS A 117 -19.42 -10.47 15.90
N ASP A 118 -19.07 -9.89 14.74
CA ASP A 118 -19.12 -10.61 13.46
C ASP A 118 -18.02 -11.67 13.39
N PRO A 119 -18.32 -12.87 12.89
CA PRO A 119 -17.35 -13.97 12.80
C PRO A 119 -16.06 -13.65 12.04
N PHE A 120 -16.05 -12.62 11.17
CA PHE A 120 -14.83 -12.27 10.44
C PHE A 120 -13.67 -11.87 11.36
N ILE A 121 -13.95 -11.30 12.55
CA ILE A 121 -12.92 -10.86 13.49
C ILE A 121 -12.13 -12.03 14.07
N GLU A 122 -12.72 -13.21 14.11
CA GLU A 122 -12.07 -14.42 14.59
C GLU A 122 -11.31 -15.18 13.49
N GLN A 123 -11.48 -14.79 12.25
CA GLN A 123 -10.75 -15.41 11.15
C GLN A 123 -9.24 -15.17 11.26
N LYS A 124 -8.46 -16.12 10.79
CA LYS A 124 -7.00 -16.01 10.67
C LYS A 124 -6.64 -15.34 9.34
N ILE A 125 -6.77 -14.01 9.26
CA ILE A 125 -6.35 -13.25 8.10
C ILE A 125 -4.84 -13.02 8.19
N LYS A 126 -4.11 -13.71 7.32
CA LYS A 126 -2.66 -13.58 7.25
C LYS A 126 -2.32 -12.32 6.43
N MET A 127 -1.61 -11.39 7.05
CA MET A 127 -1.00 -10.26 6.38
C MET A 127 0.46 -10.60 6.08
N ASP A 128 0.83 -10.47 4.82
CA ASP A 128 2.18 -10.73 4.36
C ASP A 128 3.06 -9.50 4.47
N ALA A 129 4.34 -9.73 4.74
CA ALA A 129 5.34 -8.67 4.80
C ALA A 129 5.99 -8.40 3.44
N ASN A 130 6.62 -7.24 3.31
CA ASN A 130 7.54 -6.90 2.24
C ASN A 130 8.75 -6.15 2.80
N ILE A 131 9.93 -6.38 2.25
CA ILE A 131 11.12 -5.58 2.50
C ILE A 131 11.45 -4.86 1.20
N THR A 132 11.47 -3.54 1.29
CA THR A 132 11.77 -2.65 0.16
C THR A 132 13.13 -2.02 0.36
N VAL A 133 13.99 -2.10 -0.64
CA VAL A 133 15.29 -1.43 -0.66
C VAL A 133 15.31 -0.44 -1.83
N MET A 134 15.58 0.81 -1.53
CA MET A 134 15.81 1.85 -2.53
C MET A 134 17.31 2.08 -2.63
N ILE A 135 17.83 2.05 -3.87
CA ILE A 135 19.25 2.25 -4.13
C ILE A 135 19.48 3.34 -5.16
N GLU A 136 20.57 4.06 -4.97
CA GLU A 136 21.18 4.93 -5.97
C GLU A 136 22.47 4.28 -6.46
N ILE A 137 22.60 4.12 -7.77
CA ILE A 137 23.77 3.55 -8.43
C ILE A 137 24.25 4.47 -9.54
N LYS A 138 25.51 4.43 -9.91
CA LYS A 138 25.99 5.15 -11.10
C LYS A 138 25.16 4.76 -12.31
N LYS A 139 24.93 5.74 -13.19
CA LYS A 139 24.14 5.59 -14.41
C LYS A 139 24.56 4.37 -15.21
N THR A 140 23.59 3.62 -15.68
CA THR A 140 23.76 2.45 -16.52
C THR A 140 23.05 2.64 -17.86
N ASN A 141 23.41 1.85 -18.88
CA ASN A 141 22.72 1.82 -20.16
C ASN A 141 21.39 1.05 -20.14
N ASN A 142 20.89 0.70 -18.93
CA ASN A 142 19.66 -0.04 -18.80
C ASN A 142 18.43 0.85 -19.08
N ILE A 143 17.64 0.46 -20.10
CA ILE A 143 16.44 1.19 -20.55
C ILE A 143 15.14 0.63 -19.96
N VAL A 144 15.21 -0.43 -19.15
CA VAL A 144 14.05 -1.10 -18.56
C VAL A 144 13.49 -0.29 -17.41
N SER A 145 12.19 -0.08 -17.43
CA SER A 145 11.47 0.70 -16.41
C SER A 145 11.11 -0.12 -15.18
N SER A 146 10.78 -1.40 -15.36
CA SER A 146 10.56 -2.32 -14.24
C SER A 146 10.74 -3.77 -14.63
N TYR A 147 11.10 -4.57 -13.64
CA TYR A 147 11.17 -6.02 -13.70
C TYR A 147 10.18 -6.63 -12.72
N LEU A 148 9.47 -7.65 -13.14
CA LEU A 148 8.78 -8.60 -12.28
C LEU A 148 9.54 -9.93 -12.35
N PHE A 149 9.90 -10.50 -11.21
CA PHE A 149 10.76 -11.66 -11.14
C PHE A 149 10.00 -12.91 -10.69
N ASN A 150 10.23 -14.03 -11.34
CA ASN A 150 9.89 -15.34 -10.79
C ASN A 150 11.09 -15.85 -9.96
N ASP A 151 11.22 -15.33 -8.76
CA ASP A 151 12.35 -15.60 -7.85
C ASP A 151 11.84 -15.80 -6.41
N LYS A 152 12.66 -16.48 -5.59
CA LYS A 152 12.30 -16.75 -4.18
C LYS A 152 12.55 -15.57 -3.25
N ILE A 153 13.39 -14.61 -3.64
CA ILE A 153 13.88 -13.51 -2.80
C ILE A 153 13.37 -12.16 -3.31
N LEU A 154 13.66 -11.84 -4.56
CA LEU A 154 13.32 -10.58 -5.20
C LEU A 154 12.07 -10.74 -6.06
N GLY A 155 11.01 -10.00 -5.75
CA GLY A 155 9.74 -10.07 -6.49
C GLY A 155 9.63 -9.02 -7.59
N TRP A 156 10.11 -7.81 -7.34
CA TRP A 156 9.93 -6.69 -8.26
C TRP A 156 11.05 -5.65 -8.13
N ALA A 157 11.34 -4.96 -9.25
CA ALA A 157 12.22 -3.80 -9.26
C ALA A 157 11.68 -2.74 -10.22
N ALA A 158 11.85 -1.45 -9.85
CA ALA A 158 11.47 -0.31 -10.68
C ALA A 158 12.58 0.72 -10.72
N LYS A 159 12.86 1.20 -11.94
CA LYS A 159 13.73 2.35 -12.17
C LYS A 159 12.93 3.64 -11.94
N GLU A 160 13.21 4.36 -10.85
CA GLU A 160 12.45 5.55 -10.47
C GLU A 160 12.58 6.69 -11.47
N ASN A 161 13.77 6.82 -12.12
CA ASN A 161 13.99 7.81 -13.20
C ASN A 161 12.99 7.65 -14.34
N SER A 162 12.58 6.41 -14.66
CA SER A 162 11.63 6.13 -15.74
C SER A 162 10.23 6.70 -15.48
N LYS A 163 9.93 7.03 -14.23
CA LYS A 163 8.68 7.67 -13.82
C LYS A 163 8.66 9.18 -14.12
N LYS A 164 9.80 9.77 -14.51
CA LYS A 164 9.95 11.19 -14.88
C LYS A 164 9.37 12.14 -13.82
N ARG A 165 9.67 11.89 -12.54
CA ARG A 165 9.21 12.71 -11.41
C ARG A 165 10.24 13.76 -10.98
N PHE A 166 11.50 13.49 -11.24
CA PHE A 166 12.65 14.31 -10.90
C PHE A 166 13.78 14.06 -11.91
N LYS A 167 14.76 14.93 -11.93
CA LYS A 167 16.01 14.78 -12.68
C LYS A 167 17.08 14.22 -11.75
N ASN A 168 17.78 13.18 -12.16
CA ASN A 168 18.94 12.64 -11.47
C ASN A 168 19.89 12.01 -12.51
N ASN A 169 21.19 12.27 -12.35
CA ASN A 169 22.23 11.75 -13.23
C ASN A 169 22.57 10.28 -12.96
N ASN A 170 22.19 9.78 -11.79
CA ASN A 170 22.35 8.40 -11.38
C ASN A 170 21.06 7.59 -11.61
N ASP A 171 21.16 6.27 -11.62
CA ASP A 171 20.00 5.40 -11.68
C ASP A 171 19.48 5.12 -10.27
N LEU A 172 18.20 5.39 -10.07
CA LEU A 172 17.49 5.14 -8.83
C LEU A 172 16.57 3.94 -9.01
N TRP A 173 16.71 2.95 -8.14
CA TRP A 173 15.92 1.73 -8.18
C TRP A 173 15.20 1.47 -6.86
N THR A 174 13.94 1.04 -6.95
CA THR A 174 13.17 0.47 -5.84
C THR A 174 13.12 -1.04 -6.05
N LEU A 175 13.64 -1.79 -5.10
CA LEU A 175 13.67 -3.25 -5.08
C LEU A 175 12.68 -3.74 -4.03
N GLN A 176 11.80 -4.67 -4.39
CA GLN A 176 10.85 -5.27 -3.45
C GLN A 176 11.04 -6.78 -3.37
N SER A 177 11.16 -7.26 -2.15
CA SER A 177 11.26 -8.69 -1.88
C SER A 177 9.99 -9.44 -2.25
N THR A 178 10.07 -10.77 -2.31
CA THR A 178 8.88 -11.62 -2.24
C THR A 178 8.30 -11.62 -0.82
N ASN A 179 7.01 -11.88 -0.69
CA ASN A 179 6.36 -12.02 0.62
C ASN A 179 6.92 -13.23 1.39
N LEU A 180 7.21 -14.33 0.71
CA LEU A 180 7.77 -15.54 1.33
C LEU A 180 9.10 -15.28 2.01
N TRP A 181 9.99 -14.52 1.37
CA TRP A 181 11.27 -14.15 1.95
C TRP A 181 11.13 -13.11 3.06
N ALA A 182 10.30 -12.08 2.85
CA ALA A 182 10.06 -11.03 3.82
C ALA A 182 9.43 -11.56 5.12
N ASN A 183 8.46 -12.46 5.04
CA ASN A 183 7.82 -13.04 6.22
C ASN A 183 8.81 -13.72 7.18
N LYS A 184 9.91 -14.28 6.64
CA LYS A 184 10.98 -14.89 7.45
C LYS A 184 11.93 -13.86 8.06
N LYS A 185 12.01 -12.63 7.52
CA LYS A 185 13.02 -11.63 7.87
C LYS A 185 12.48 -10.40 8.58
N ILE A 186 11.20 -10.10 8.44
CA ILE A 186 10.60 -8.82 8.82
C ILE A 186 10.77 -8.47 10.31
N ASN A 187 10.64 -9.44 11.21
CA ASN A 187 10.72 -9.20 12.65
C ASN A 187 12.12 -8.75 13.09
N LYS A 188 13.18 -9.21 12.41
CA LYS A 188 14.58 -8.85 12.65
C LYS A 188 15.14 -7.90 11.57
N ASN A 189 14.27 -7.28 10.75
CA ASN A 189 14.76 -6.44 9.66
C ASN A 189 15.45 -5.16 10.16
N ARG A 190 15.02 -4.60 11.28
CA ARG A 190 15.66 -3.40 11.87
C ARG A 190 17.12 -3.64 12.20
N GLU A 191 17.43 -4.78 12.78
CA GLU A 191 18.79 -5.21 13.17
C GLU A 191 19.65 -5.63 11.97
N ASN A 192 19.01 -6.16 10.94
CA ASN A 192 19.66 -6.74 9.78
C ASN A 192 19.47 -5.94 8.48
N LYS A 193 19.25 -4.61 8.56
CA LYS A 193 18.98 -3.78 7.38
C LYS A 193 20.04 -3.90 6.30
N GLU A 194 21.31 -3.79 6.65
CA GLU A 194 22.43 -3.86 5.71
C GLU A 194 22.53 -5.24 5.06
N LYS A 195 22.47 -6.30 5.86
CA LYS A 195 22.50 -7.69 5.39
C LYS A 195 21.35 -7.97 4.41
N ASN A 196 20.12 -7.58 4.78
CA ASN A 196 18.94 -7.79 3.95
C ASN A 196 19.00 -6.95 2.67
N SER A 197 19.52 -5.72 2.75
CA SER A 197 19.73 -4.86 1.58
C SER A 197 20.73 -5.48 0.61
N LYS A 198 21.88 -5.94 1.13
CA LYS A 198 22.91 -6.60 0.32
C LYS A 198 22.35 -7.79 -0.45
N ILE A 199 21.57 -8.65 0.22
CA ILE A 199 20.94 -9.82 -0.42
C ILE A 199 20.03 -9.40 -1.59
N LEU A 200 19.17 -8.40 -1.40
CA LEU A 200 18.24 -7.92 -2.44
C LEU A 200 19.00 -7.25 -3.60
N ILE A 201 20.04 -6.48 -3.30
CA ILE A 201 20.88 -5.79 -4.28
C ILE A 201 21.68 -6.80 -5.12
N ASP A 202 22.35 -7.75 -4.49
CA ASP A 202 23.12 -8.78 -5.21
C ASP A 202 22.18 -9.64 -6.09
N ARG A 203 20.96 -9.93 -5.60
CA ARG A 203 19.95 -10.65 -6.37
C ARG A 203 19.47 -9.85 -7.57
N PHE A 204 19.29 -8.53 -7.42
CA PHE A 204 18.91 -7.63 -8.49
C PHE A 204 19.93 -7.62 -9.63
N PHE A 205 21.21 -7.43 -9.33
CA PHE A 205 22.24 -7.44 -10.36
C PHE A 205 22.33 -8.81 -11.04
N LYS A 206 22.28 -9.89 -10.26
CA LYS A 206 22.34 -11.27 -10.81
C LYS A 206 21.18 -11.56 -11.77
N LEU A 207 19.95 -11.17 -11.43
CA LEU A 207 18.77 -11.48 -12.23
C LEU A 207 18.61 -10.59 -13.45
N THR A 208 19.01 -9.32 -13.35
CA THR A 208 18.85 -8.36 -14.45
C THR A 208 19.98 -8.39 -15.45
N GLY A 209 21.16 -8.92 -15.07
CA GLY A 209 22.39 -8.86 -15.88
C GLY A 209 22.96 -7.44 -15.99
N ILE A 210 22.46 -6.48 -15.21
CA ILE A 210 23.06 -5.14 -15.16
C ILE A 210 24.46 -5.27 -14.52
N LYS A 211 25.46 -4.67 -15.18
CA LYS A 211 26.83 -4.66 -14.63
C LYS A 211 26.83 -4.02 -13.25
N LYS A 212 27.38 -4.73 -12.27
CA LYS A 212 27.46 -4.24 -10.89
C LYS A 212 28.26 -2.95 -10.84
N THR A 213 27.69 -1.90 -10.32
CA THR A 213 28.29 -0.57 -10.17
C THR A 213 28.34 -0.17 -8.70
N LYS A 214 29.07 0.90 -8.37
CA LYS A 214 29.11 1.42 -7.00
C LYS A 214 27.71 1.81 -6.53
N ILE A 215 27.30 1.32 -5.36
CA ILE A 215 26.12 1.77 -4.64
C ILE A 215 26.49 3.10 -3.96
N LEU A 216 25.78 4.15 -4.31
CA LEU A 216 25.99 5.50 -3.74
C LEU A 216 25.18 5.68 -2.47
N THR A 217 23.90 5.22 -2.50
CA THR A 217 22.97 5.29 -1.37
C THR A 217 22.12 4.04 -1.32
N SER A 218 21.80 3.59 -0.12
CA SER A 218 20.85 2.48 0.10
C SER A 218 19.96 2.77 1.30
N LEU A 219 18.65 2.65 1.11
CA LEU A 219 17.64 2.80 2.17
C LEU A 219 16.80 1.53 2.24
N ASN A 220 16.59 1.00 3.45
CA ASN A 220 15.81 -0.20 3.69
C ASN A 220 14.58 0.11 4.55
N HIS A 221 13.41 -0.32 4.09
CA HIS A 221 12.16 -0.24 4.84
C HIS A 221 11.44 -1.59 4.86
N GLY A 222 11.00 -2.00 6.04
CA GLY A 222 10.21 -3.21 6.24
C GLY A 222 8.72 -2.89 6.42
N TRP A 223 7.87 -3.44 5.56
CA TRP A 223 6.41 -3.36 5.63
C TRP A 223 5.88 -4.64 6.27
N LYS A 224 5.50 -4.59 7.55
CA LYS A 224 5.04 -5.79 8.28
C LYS A 224 3.69 -6.31 7.77
N TYR A 225 2.82 -5.41 7.32
CA TYR A 225 1.46 -5.71 6.85
C TYR A 225 1.27 -5.11 5.45
N SER A 226 1.99 -5.66 4.48
CA SER A 226 2.06 -5.12 3.12
C SER A 226 0.89 -5.54 2.25
N SER A 227 0.41 -6.76 2.42
CA SER A 227 -0.68 -7.33 1.62
C SER A 227 -1.34 -8.50 2.35
N ASN A 228 -2.48 -8.95 1.85
CA ASN A 228 -3.12 -10.18 2.29
C ASN A 228 -3.22 -11.18 1.14
N SER A 229 -3.16 -12.46 1.44
CA SER A 229 -3.22 -13.53 0.43
C SER A 229 -4.63 -14.03 0.16
N ARG A 230 -5.61 -13.69 1.00
CA ARG A 230 -7.01 -14.15 0.89
C ARG A 230 -7.97 -13.01 1.14
N SER A 231 -9.01 -12.90 0.31
CA SER A 231 -10.17 -12.02 0.53
C SER A 231 -11.16 -12.65 1.50
N LEU A 232 -11.98 -11.82 2.12
CA LEU A 232 -13.14 -12.24 2.88
C LEU A 232 -14.37 -12.39 1.97
N LYS A 233 -15.44 -13.05 2.49
CA LYS A 233 -16.73 -13.10 1.81
C LYS A 233 -17.49 -11.78 1.87
N ILE A 234 -17.17 -10.92 2.86
CA ILE A 234 -17.76 -9.58 3.03
C ILE A 234 -16.79 -8.50 2.55
N LYS A 235 -17.31 -7.37 2.08
CA LYS A 235 -16.50 -6.25 1.55
C LYS A 235 -16.18 -5.19 2.59
N SER A 236 -17.03 -5.04 3.61
CA SER A 236 -16.87 -4.13 4.73
C SER A 236 -17.75 -4.56 5.90
N TYR A 237 -17.55 -3.95 7.06
CA TYR A 237 -18.39 -4.16 8.24
C TYR A 237 -18.99 -2.83 8.71
N TRP A 238 -20.27 -2.86 9.13
CA TRP A 238 -20.95 -1.75 9.76
C TRP A 238 -21.80 -2.24 10.94
N ASN A 239 -21.68 -1.58 12.07
CA ASN A 239 -22.52 -1.77 13.25
C ASN A 239 -23.27 -0.46 13.55
N ASN A 240 -24.54 -0.44 13.26
CA ASN A 240 -25.38 0.76 13.42
C ASN A 240 -25.56 1.16 14.89
N LYS A 241 -25.67 0.19 15.81
CA LYS A 241 -25.85 0.47 17.25
C LYS A 241 -24.65 1.17 17.87
N LEU A 242 -23.45 0.83 17.40
CA LEU A 242 -22.18 1.41 17.89
C LEU A 242 -21.66 2.52 16.98
N ASN A 243 -22.27 2.76 15.82
CA ASN A 243 -21.71 3.63 14.78
C ASN A 243 -20.24 3.25 14.45
N LEU A 244 -19.96 1.94 14.34
CA LEU A 244 -18.64 1.41 14.07
C LEU A 244 -18.54 0.83 12.67
N GLY A 245 -17.67 1.39 11.85
CA GLY A 245 -17.36 0.90 10.52
C GLY A 245 -15.96 0.32 10.41
N VAL A 246 -15.80 -0.67 9.52
CA VAL A 246 -14.48 -1.18 9.11
C VAL A 246 -14.47 -1.36 7.60
N CYS A 247 -13.48 -0.75 6.95
CA CYS A 247 -13.19 -0.98 5.53
C CYS A 247 -11.68 -0.97 5.30
N ALA A 248 -11.21 -1.85 4.44
CA ALA A 248 -9.81 -1.93 4.05
C ALA A 248 -9.64 -2.83 2.82
N ASP A 249 -8.47 -2.79 2.20
CA ASP A 249 -8.12 -3.65 1.07
C ASP A 249 -8.19 -5.14 1.41
N TRP A 250 -7.78 -5.53 2.61
CA TRP A 250 -7.75 -6.92 3.04
C TRP A 250 -9.14 -7.61 3.12
N PHE A 251 -10.25 -6.88 3.07
CA PHE A 251 -11.57 -7.48 2.86
C PHE A 251 -11.71 -8.10 1.47
N VAL A 252 -11.13 -7.47 0.44
CA VAL A 252 -11.38 -7.79 -0.97
C VAL A 252 -10.15 -8.40 -1.64
N GLY A 253 -8.94 -7.92 -1.32
CA GLY A 253 -7.70 -8.44 -1.89
C GLY A 253 -6.54 -7.43 -1.90
N PRO A 254 -5.34 -7.86 -2.33
CA PRO A 254 -4.12 -7.08 -2.19
C PRO A 254 -3.95 -6.02 -3.31
N ARG A 255 -4.95 -5.20 -3.55
CA ARG A 255 -4.93 -4.16 -4.61
C ARG A 255 -5.51 -2.85 -4.11
N VAL A 256 -5.07 -1.73 -4.69
CA VAL A 256 -5.65 -0.39 -4.42
C VAL A 256 -7.16 -0.37 -4.70
N GLU A 257 -7.58 -1.05 -5.77
CA GLU A 257 -9.00 -1.21 -6.12
C GLU A 257 -9.81 -1.89 -4.99
N ALA A 258 -9.21 -2.83 -4.27
CA ALA A 258 -9.86 -3.50 -3.15
C ALA A 258 -10.22 -2.53 -2.02
N GLY A 259 -9.34 -1.59 -1.71
CA GLY A 259 -9.62 -0.51 -0.75
C GLY A 259 -10.78 0.37 -1.21
N TRP A 260 -10.83 0.71 -2.50
CA TRP A 260 -11.94 1.45 -3.09
C TRP A 260 -13.27 0.69 -2.98
N ILE A 261 -13.30 -0.58 -3.36
CA ILE A 261 -14.49 -1.43 -3.29
C ILE A 261 -14.99 -1.54 -1.85
N SER A 262 -14.08 -1.76 -0.90
CA SER A 262 -14.41 -1.88 0.51
C SER A 262 -15.00 -0.57 1.08
N ALA A 263 -14.40 0.56 0.75
CA ALA A 263 -14.88 1.87 1.20
C ALA A 263 -16.26 2.23 0.63
N ASN A 264 -16.51 1.95 -0.65
CA ASN A 264 -17.81 2.17 -1.27
C ASN A 264 -18.90 1.26 -0.68
N ASP A 265 -18.58 0.02 -0.37
CA ASP A 265 -19.52 -0.90 0.29
C ASP A 265 -19.90 -0.39 1.69
N LEU A 266 -18.91 0.08 2.47
CA LEU A 266 -19.17 0.69 3.76
C LEU A 266 -20.02 1.96 3.66
N TYR A 267 -19.71 2.84 2.71
CA TYR A 267 -20.47 4.06 2.48
C TYR A 267 -21.96 3.76 2.22
N LYS A 268 -22.26 2.76 1.38
CA LYS A 268 -23.64 2.33 1.12
C LYS A 268 -24.33 1.79 2.37
N LYS A 269 -23.61 1.10 3.26
CA LYS A 269 -24.17 0.57 4.53
C LYS A 269 -24.48 1.66 5.55
N ILE A 270 -23.69 2.73 5.58
CA ILE A 270 -23.89 3.87 6.50
C ILE A 270 -25.08 4.72 6.09
N ASN A 271 -25.40 4.78 4.79
CA ASN A 271 -26.45 5.65 4.24
C ASN A 271 -27.75 4.89 3.86
N LYS A 272 -27.89 3.65 4.28
CA LYS A 272 -29.15 2.90 4.28
C LYS A 272 -29.89 3.11 5.60
#